data_6a05268dd19ee674811b33c910cf4fc5
#
_entry.id   6a05268dd19ee674811b33c910cf4fc5
#
_cell.length_a   1.000
_cell.length_b   1.000
_cell.length_c   1.000
_cell.angle_alpha   90.00
_cell.angle_beta   90.00
_cell.angle_gamma   90.00
#
_symmetry.space_group_name_H-M   'P 1'
#
loop_
_entity.id
_entity.type
_entity.pdbx_description
1 polymer ?
#
loop_
_entity_poly.entity_id
_entity_poly.type
_entity_poly.pdbx_seq_one_letter_code
_entity_poly.pdbx_strand_id
1 'polypeptide(L)'
;MSVYTVSTRIRSNVPPSYIVYDLYIYRMDSKHNKHILLDVKQQPVTDTYETQKHETQDTDDALMVIYIMEVTLYRKTMLTITCVTPHPFVGMYTLEELSTGKAYSSEKRENPCFFVSMGTTRPVREGKNTIPINIMRPERAFIAKEYPAGSLLDPFKKEAINAQIKYRFNQLDYPNQMGASVCGSAAFFYCLQVDRPDIYRQAARELWSYGKTRIGRLEVSPGIDCRHPSGKFYYDDGTPGISGLDWMTLAGLVDSDNTFLDYDSIVSPVAGVTMWGTLSEWFEKAGYEKIFSNAGPVQAGMQGFIELNSYASKGYRIVALISDGLLKGSDSILTIPSHWIVWEGCVHEDSNRNITLRLFSWGTVDNQIKENTDISFFLNRFFGGLVFKPIK
;
A
#
# COMPACT_ATOMS: atom_id res chain seq x y z
N MET A 1 -8.43 2.73 28.56
CA MET A 1 -6.97 2.82 28.52
C MET A 1 -6.38 1.46 28.82
N SER A 2 -5.49 0.96 28.01
CA SER A 2 -4.90 -0.36 28.15
C SER A 2 -3.42 -0.34 27.84
N VAL A 3 -2.63 -1.07 28.61
CA VAL A 3 -1.20 -1.30 28.39
C VAL A 3 -1.04 -2.68 27.75
N TYR A 4 -0.18 -2.79 26.76
CA TYR A 4 0.08 -4.01 26.02
C TYR A 4 1.52 -4.46 26.18
N THR A 5 1.76 -5.77 26.14
CA THR A 5 3.13 -6.31 26.15
C THR A 5 3.53 -6.67 24.73
N VAL A 6 4.65 -6.15 24.26
CA VAL A 6 5.13 -6.30 22.89
C VAL A 6 6.52 -6.93 22.90
N SER A 7 6.74 -7.88 21.99
CA SER A 7 8.06 -8.40 21.63
C SER A 7 8.09 -8.77 20.16
N THR A 8 9.28 -8.92 19.58
CA THR A 8 9.46 -9.38 18.21
C THR A 8 10.63 -10.34 18.11
N ARG A 9 10.65 -11.18 17.08
CA ARG A 9 11.73 -12.12 16.82
C ARG A 9 12.68 -11.54 15.79
N ILE A 10 13.98 -11.69 16.07
CA ILE A 10 15.07 -11.28 15.20
C ILE A 10 15.70 -12.55 14.62
N ARG A 11 15.90 -12.61 13.30
CA ARG A 11 16.68 -13.66 12.67
C ARG A 11 18.08 -13.13 12.37
N SER A 12 19.10 -13.78 12.91
CA SER A 12 20.49 -13.40 12.71
C SER A 12 21.40 -14.61 12.82
N ASN A 13 22.54 -14.57 12.13
CA ASN A 13 23.64 -15.52 12.26
C ASN A 13 24.72 -15.05 13.26
N VAL A 14 24.52 -13.90 13.89
CA VAL A 14 25.39 -13.36 14.94
C VAL A 14 24.88 -13.84 16.30
N PRO A 15 25.74 -14.29 17.22
CA PRO A 15 25.32 -14.69 18.56
C PRO A 15 24.53 -13.58 19.28
N PRO A 16 23.45 -13.93 19.99
CA PRO A 16 22.57 -12.93 20.63
C PRO A 16 23.29 -11.94 21.55
N SER A 17 24.33 -12.42 22.25
CA SER A 17 25.13 -11.60 23.18
C SER A 17 25.83 -10.40 22.53
N TYR A 18 25.97 -10.40 21.19
CA TYR A 18 26.56 -9.30 20.43
C TYR A 18 25.53 -8.39 19.78
N ILE A 19 24.24 -8.68 19.95
CA ILE A 19 23.16 -7.90 19.33
C ILE A 19 22.42 -7.09 20.39
N VAL A 20 22.29 -5.80 20.13
CA VAL A 20 21.38 -4.92 20.86
C VAL A 20 20.47 -4.23 19.83
N TYR A 21 19.30 -3.82 20.29
CA TYR A 21 18.29 -3.22 19.41
C TYR A 21 17.67 -1.97 20.03
N ASP A 22 17.19 -1.10 19.14
CA ASP A 22 16.14 -0.12 19.43
C ASP A 22 14.82 -0.66 18.90
N LEU A 23 13.75 -0.47 19.67
CA LEU A 23 12.39 -0.80 19.27
C LEU A 23 11.51 0.42 19.45
N TYR A 24 10.93 0.90 18.36
CA TYR A 24 10.11 2.09 18.33
C TYR A 24 8.77 1.78 17.67
N ILE A 25 7.68 2.03 18.39
CA ILE A 25 6.32 1.76 17.92
C ILE A 25 5.50 3.03 18.05
N TYR A 26 4.89 3.45 16.96
CA TYR A 26 4.08 4.66 16.91
C TYR A 26 3.00 4.57 15.83
N ARG A 27 1.98 5.40 15.94
CA ARG A 27 1.06 5.68 14.84
C ARG A 27 1.17 7.13 14.38
N MET A 28 0.70 7.40 13.17
CA MET A 28 0.57 8.75 12.64
C MET A 28 -0.90 9.17 12.66
N ASP A 29 -1.17 10.40 13.04
CA ASP A 29 -2.50 10.98 12.86
C ASP A 29 -2.66 11.66 11.48
N SER A 30 -3.85 12.15 11.19
CA SER A 30 -4.15 12.83 9.92
C SER A 30 -3.34 14.12 9.69
N LYS A 31 -2.74 14.67 10.76
CA LYS A 31 -1.87 15.85 10.72
C LYS A 31 -0.38 15.48 10.69
N HIS A 32 -0.06 14.19 10.51
CA HIS A 32 1.30 13.65 10.51
C HIS A 32 2.02 13.75 11.86
N ASN A 33 1.32 13.91 12.97
CA ASN A 33 1.94 13.84 14.28
C ASN A 33 2.15 12.36 14.67
N LYS A 34 3.31 12.07 15.27
CA LYS A 34 3.59 10.74 15.82
C LYS A 34 3.00 10.61 17.23
N HIS A 35 2.20 9.59 17.43
CA HIS A 35 1.72 9.14 18.73
C HIS A 35 2.52 7.89 19.12
N ILE A 36 3.43 8.07 20.07
CA ILE A 36 4.36 7.03 20.48
C ILE A 36 3.65 6.04 21.39
N LEU A 37 3.73 4.76 21.06
CA LEU A 37 3.25 3.66 21.87
C LEU A 37 4.39 3.03 22.68
N LEU A 38 5.58 2.93 22.07
CA LEU A 38 6.78 2.36 22.70
C LEU A 38 8.03 3.01 22.12
N ASP A 39 8.99 3.37 22.99
CA ASP A 39 10.34 3.82 22.58
C ASP A 39 11.40 3.20 23.52
N VAL A 40 12.06 2.19 23.01
CA VAL A 40 13.07 1.41 23.74
C VAL A 40 14.40 1.52 23.01
N LYS A 41 15.47 1.77 23.75
CA LYS A 41 16.81 1.98 23.20
C LYS A 41 17.81 0.97 23.74
N GLN A 42 18.66 0.48 22.85
CA GLN A 42 19.86 -0.30 23.11
C GLN A 42 19.67 -1.49 24.08
N GLN A 43 18.57 -2.21 23.92
CA GLN A 43 18.30 -3.40 24.74
C GLN A 43 18.97 -4.65 24.16
N PRO A 44 19.44 -5.57 25.00
CA PRO A 44 19.98 -6.84 24.54
C PRO A 44 18.88 -7.76 23.99
N VAL A 45 19.19 -8.49 22.95
CA VAL A 45 18.37 -9.58 22.44
C VAL A 45 18.45 -10.77 23.40
N THR A 46 17.35 -11.52 23.54
CA THR A 46 17.34 -12.77 24.33
C THR A 46 18.11 -13.87 23.63
N ASP A 47 18.46 -14.93 24.35
CA ASP A 47 19.16 -16.08 23.78
C ASP A 47 18.36 -16.81 22.69
N THR A 48 17.06 -16.61 22.66
CA THR A 48 16.13 -17.14 21.62
C THR A 48 15.96 -16.19 20.43
N TYR A 49 16.76 -15.12 20.32
CA TYR A 49 16.66 -14.08 19.30
C TYR A 49 15.34 -13.31 19.34
N GLU A 50 14.76 -13.14 20.51
CA GLU A 50 13.59 -12.30 20.71
C GLU A 50 14.00 -10.98 21.40
N THR A 51 13.29 -9.91 21.15
CA THR A 51 13.38 -8.71 21.99
C THR A 51 12.87 -9.05 23.38
N GLN A 52 13.26 -8.26 24.36
CA GLN A 52 12.63 -8.31 25.68
C GLN A 52 11.12 -8.05 25.53
N LYS A 53 10.33 -8.50 26.49
CA LYS A 53 8.92 -8.12 26.59
C LYS A 53 8.84 -6.71 27.15
N HIS A 54 8.32 -5.77 26.35
CA HIS A 54 8.20 -4.36 26.72
C HIS A 54 6.73 -4.01 26.95
N GLU A 55 6.46 -3.28 27.99
CA GLU A 55 5.14 -2.70 28.22
C GLU A 55 5.03 -1.38 27.46
N THR A 56 3.91 -1.20 26.76
CA THR A 56 3.61 0.02 26.01
C THR A 56 3.19 1.15 26.94
N GLN A 57 3.15 2.36 26.39
CA GLN A 57 2.35 3.42 26.98
C GLN A 57 0.88 3.05 26.97
N ASP A 58 0.12 3.67 27.85
CA ASP A 58 -1.33 3.50 27.93
C ASP A 58 -2.01 4.07 26.68
N THR A 59 -2.92 3.32 26.08
CA THR A 59 -3.68 3.76 24.90
C THR A 59 -5.14 3.34 24.99
N ASP A 60 -6.03 4.14 24.42
CA ASP A 60 -7.45 3.85 24.21
C ASP A 60 -7.81 3.64 22.73
N ASP A 61 -6.79 3.51 21.89
CA ASP A 61 -6.99 3.27 20.46
C ASP A 61 -7.74 1.95 20.21
N ALA A 62 -8.56 1.94 19.18
CA ALA A 62 -9.25 0.73 18.74
C ALA A 62 -8.24 -0.34 18.27
N LEU A 63 -8.57 -1.63 18.50
CA LEU A 63 -7.69 -2.75 18.14
C LEU A 63 -7.27 -2.81 16.67
N MET A 64 -8.05 -2.18 15.78
CA MET A 64 -7.77 -2.11 14.35
C MET A 64 -6.87 -0.95 13.94
N VAL A 65 -6.51 -0.06 14.86
CA VAL A 65 -5.56 1.04 14.57
C VAL A 65 -4.21 0.48 14.18
N ILE A 66 -3.66 1.01 13.11
CA ILE A 66 -2.38 0.57 12.55
C ILE A 66 -1.24 1.33 13.22
N TYR A 67 -0.28 0.56 13.71
CA TYR A 67 0.97 1.06 14.26
C TYR A 67 2.15 0.69 13.36
N ILE A 68 3.12 1.57 13.30
CA ILE A 68 4.41 1.36 12.64
C ILE A 68 5.39 0.91 13.71
N MET A 69 6.03 -0.24 13.49
CA MET A 69 7.10 -0.76 14.33
C MET A 69 8.43 -0.63 13.59
N GLU A 70 9.39 0.03 14.19
CA GLU A 70 10.75 0.19 13.68
C GLU A 70 11.73 -0.54 14.61
N VAL A 71 12.57 -1.39 14.03
CA VAL A 71 13.64 -2.08 14.77
C VAL A 71 14.98 -1.69 14.17
N THR A 72 15.87 -1.14 14.97
CA THR A 72 17.25 -0.86 14.59
C THR A 72 18.18 -1.82 15.33
N LEU A 73 19.09 -2.46 14.62
CA LEU A 73 20.02 -3.41 15.21
C LEU A 73 21.43 -2.82 15.29
N TYR A 74 22.09 -3.13 16.38
CA TYR A 74 23.46 -2.75 16.64
C TYR A 74 24.29 -3.98 16.99
N ARG A 75 25.56 -3.97 16.59
CA ARG A 75 26.57 -4.86 17.11
C ARG A 75 27.21 -4.24 18.34
N LYS A 76 27.13 -4.97 19.45
CA LYS A 76 27.84 -4.65 20.68
C LYS A 76 29.16 -5.41 20.74
N THR A 77 30.23 -4.72 20.99
CA THR A 77 31.55 -5.28 21.35
C THR A 77 31.92 -4.83 22.75
N MET A 78 33.08 -5.27 23.23
CA MET A 78 33.57 -4.80 24.56
C MET A 78 33.79 -3.28 24.60
N LEU A 79 34.05 -2.62 23.48
CA LEU A 79 34.43 -1.23 23.39
C LEU A 79 33.45 -0.32 22.69
N THR A 80 32.59 -0.89 21.83
CA THR A 80 31.72 -0.09 20.94
C THR A 80 30.36 -0.71 20.73
N ILE A 81 29.39 0.14 20.47
CA ILE A 81 28.07 -0.23 19.91
C ILE A 81 27.99 0.43 18.53
N THR A 82 27.86 -0.37 17.48
CA THR A 82 27.87 0.10 16.11
C THR A 82 26.56 -0.28 15.43
N CYS A 83 25.86 0.69 14.85
CA CYS A 83 24.67 0.42 14.05
C CYS A 83 25.04 -0.43 12.82
N VAL A 84 24.35 -1.56 12.66
CA VAL A 84 24.63 -2.50 11.57
C VAL A 84 23.58 -2.42 10.46
N THR A 85 22.50 -1.71 10.70
CA THR A 85 21.44 -1.50 9.70
C THR A 85 21.43 -0.04 9.27
N PRO A 86 21.62 0.27 7.98
CA PRO A 86 21.61 1.66 7.50
C PRO A 86 20.25 2.35 7.68
N HIS A 87 19.20 1.55 7.80
CA HIS A 87 17.83 1.99 8.06
C HIS A 87 17.16 1.00 9.02
N PRO A 88 16.21 1.47 9.85
CA PRO A 88 15.40 0.59 10.70
C PRO A 88 14.64 -0.44 9.84
N PHE A 89 14.44 -1.63 10.39
CA PHE A 89 13.44 -2.55 9.86
C PHE A 89 12.07 -2.03 10.23
N VAL A 90 11.17 -1.93 9.26
CA VAL A 90 9.87 -1.31 9.47
C VAL A 90 8.78 -2.29 9.11
N GLY A 91 7.85 -2.50 10.03
CA GLY A 91 6.63 -3.28 9.82
C GLY A 91 5.41 -2.49 10.28
N MET A 92 4.26 -2.83 9.70
CA MET A 92 2.98 -2.25 10.10
C MET A 92 2.08 -3.35 10.64
N TYR A 93 1.47 -3.08 11.80
CA TYR A 93 0.65 -4.02 12.53
C TYR A 93 -0.55 -3.31 13.11
N THR A 94 -1.69 -4.01 13.21
CA THR A 94 -2.80 -3.53 14.03
C THR A 94 -2.45 -3.63 15.51
N LEU A 95 -3.12 -2.83 16.33
CA LEU A 95 -2.96 -2.94 17.79
C LEU A 95 -3.33 -4.34 18.29
N GLU A 96 -4.34 -4.99 17.67
CA GLU A 96 -4.71 -6.38 17.97
C GLU A 96 -3.55 -7.35 17.71
N GLU A 97 -2.87 -7.21 16.58
CA GLU A 97 -1.75 -8.08 16.23
C GLU A 97 -0.54 -7.90 17.14
N LEU A 98 -0.25 -6.66 17.52
CA LEU A 98 0.82 -6.38 18.47
C LEU A 98 0.50 -6.94 19.87
N SER A 99 -0.77 -6.82 20.31
CA SER A 99 -1.20 -7.26 21.63
C SER A 99 -1.35 -8.77 21.76
N THR A 100 -1.77 -9.45 20.69
CA THR A 100 -2.01 -10.90 20.70
C THR A 100 -0.82 -11.71 20.21
N GLY A 101 0.23 -11.07 19.69
CA GLY A 101 1.38 -11.73 19.09
C GLY A 101 1.08 -12.41 17.74
N LYS A 102 -0.12 -12.26 17.18
CA LYS A 102 -0.49 -12.82 15.88
C LYS A 102 0.29 -12.24 14.72
N ALA A 103 0.94 -11.10 14.92
CA ALA A 103 1.91 -10.53 13.98
C ALA A 103 3.07 -11.50 13.65
N TYR A 104 3.33 -12.46 14.53
CA TYR A 104 4.31 -13.52 14.31
C TYR A 104 3.79 -14.69 13.46
N SER A 105 2.48 -14.86 13.38
CA SER A 105 1.87 -16.01 12.72
C SER A 105 1.83 -15.89 11.21
N SER A 106 2.12 -14.72 10.64
CA SER A 106 2.36 -14.63 9.20
C SER A 106 3.75 -15.21 8.90
N GLU A 107 3.82 -16.52 8.75
CA GLU A 107 5.04 -17.26 8.38
C GLU A 107 5.75 -16.72 7.13
N LYS A 108 5.08 -15.87 6.38
CA LYS A 108 5.58 -15.24 5.15
C LYS A 108 6.29 -13.90 5.38
N ARG A 109 6.17 -13.26 6.53
CA ARG A 109 6.97 -12.07 6.86
C ARG A 109 8.30 -12.50 7.46
N GLU A 110 9.15 -12.98 6.63
CA GLU A 110 10.56 -12.92 6.94
C GLU A 110 10.95 -11.44 6.90
N ASN A 111 11.04 -10.80 8.06
CA ASN A 111 11.92 -9.64 8.18
C ASN A 111 13.33 -10.17 7.99
N PRO A 112 13.93 -10.03 6.79
CA PRO A 112 15.23 -10.60 6.53
C PRO A 112 16.28 -9.74 7.21
N CYS A 113 16.47 -9.95 8.49
CA CYS A 113 17.68 -9.54 9.16
C CYS A 113 18.77 -10.57 8.88
N PHE A 114 19.06 -10.77 7.59
CA PHE A 114 20.17 -11.59 7.19
C PHE A 114 21.44 -10.74 7.15
N PHE A 115 22.32 -11.00 8.06
CA PHE A 115 23.70 -10.58 7.94
C PHE A 115 24.42 -11.62 7.05
N VAL A 116 24.49 -11.39 5.75
CA VAL A 116 25.23 -12.22 4.79
C VAL A 116 26.59 -11.59 4.50
N SER A 117 27.69 -12.34 4.46
CA SER A 117 28.99 -11.79 4.03
C SER A 117 28.89 -11.35 2.58
N MET A 118 28.89 -10.08 2.38
CA MET A 118 29.32 -9.57 1.09
C MET A 118 30.80 -9.93 1.01
N GLY A 119 31.13 -10.84 0.10
CA GLY A 119 32.51 -11.14 -0.19
C GLY A 119 33.27 -9.86 -0.47
N THR A 120 33.86 -9.29 0.56
CA THR A 120 34.88 -8.28 0.39
C THR A 120 36.07 -9.05 -0.14
N THR A 121 36.50 -8.74 -1.34
CA THR A 121 37.73 -9.24 -1.97
C THR A 121 39.00 -8.84 -1.22
N ARG A 122 38.89 -8.40 0.03
CA ARG A 122 40.02 -8.25 0.95
C ARG A 122 39.97 -9.40 1.97
N PRO A 123 40.98 -10.27 1.98
CA PRO A 123 41.12 -11.22 3.08
C PRO A 123 41.24 -10.44 4.38
N VAL A 124 40.15 -10.39 5.16
CA VAL A 124 40.22 -10.00 6.54
C VAL A 124 41.15 -11.02 7.19
N ARG A 125 42.27 -10.58 7.73
CA ARG A 125 43.14 -11.47 8.53
C ARG A 125 42.25 -12.06 9.61
N GLU A 126 42.01 -13.36 9.52
CA GLU A 126 41.29 -14.14 10.51
C GLU A 126 42.08 -14.09 11.83
N GLY A 127 41.77 -13.12 12.64
CA GLY A 127 42.00 -13.21 14.07
C GLY A 127 41.00 -14.24 14.62
N LYS A 128 41.46 -15.15 15.47
CA LYS A 128 40.73 -16.33 15.99
C LYS A 128 39.34 -16.06 16.61
N ASN A 129 38.81 -14.85 16.61
CA ASN A 129 37.51 -14.46 17.21
C ASN A 129 36.72 -13.42 16.40
N THR A 130 36.89 -13.32 15.09
CA THR A 130 36.10 -12.41 14.26
C THR A 130 34.84 -13.13 13.77
N ILE A 131 33.68 -12.75 14.29
CA ILE A 131 32.38 -13.22 13.79
C ILE A 131 32.02 -12.32 12.60
N PRO A 132 31.93 -12.88 11.37
CA PRO A 132 31.54 -12.09 10.20
C PRO A 132 30.09 -11.65 10.36
N ILE A 133 29.84 -10.35 10.20
CA ILE A 133 28.50 -9.82 10.07
C ILE A 133 28.22 -9.65 8.58
N ASN A 134 27.22 -10.37 8.12
CA ASN A 134 26.82 -10.38 6.75
C ASN A 134 25.51 -9.60 6.61
N ILE A 135 25.54 -8.44 5.95
CA ILE A 135 24.35 -7.61 5.72
C ILE A 135 23.89 -7.88 4.28
N MET A 136 22.72 -8.52 4.13
CA MET A 136 22.03 -8.50 2.85
C MET A 136 21.40 -7.14 2.67
N ARG A 137 21.80 -6.41 1.65
CA ARG A 137 20.97 -5.34 1.13
C ARG A 137 19.78 -6.00 0.44
N PRO A 138 18.55 -5.61 0.75
CA PRO A 138 17.42 -6.07 -0.03
C PRO A 138 17.67 -5.66 -1.49
N GLU A 139 17.73 -6.64 -2.38
CA GLU A 139 17.69 -6.38 -3.80
C GLU A 139 16.28 -5.92 -4.14
N ARG A 140 16.16 -4.99 -5.09
CA ARG A 140 14.84 -4.57 -5.54
C ARG A 140 14.09 -5.78 -6.10
N ALA A 141 12.80 -5.86 -5.79
CA ALA A 141 12.01 -7.04 -6.12
C ALA A 141 11.37 -6.99 -7.52
N PHE A 142 11.31 -5.80 -8.14
CA PHE A 142 10.67 -5.59 -9.44
C PHE A 142 11.69 -5.28 -10.53
N ILE A 143 11.63 -6.02 -11.64
CA ILE A 143 12.49 -5.87 -12.80
C ILE A 143 11.64 -6.06 -14.06
N ALA A 144 11.49 -5.04 -14.89
CA ALA A 144 10.80 -5.18 -16.17
C ALA A 144 11.67 -5.95 -17.17
N LYS A 145 11.06 -6.88 -17.93
CA LYS A 145 11.79 -7.75 -18.87
C LYS A 145 12.45 -6.95 -19.98
N GLU A 146 11.74 -5.96 -20.55
CA GLU A 146 12.24 -5.11 -21.62
C GLU A 146 13.12 -3.94 -21.14
N TYR A 147 13.06 -3.63 -19.85
CA TYR A 147 13.79 -2.51 -19.23
C TYR A 147 14.54 -2.98 -17.99
N PRO A 148 15.61 -3.79 -18.17
CA PRO A 148 16.32 -4.41 -17.05
C PRO A 148 16.99 -3.37 -16.13
N ALA A 149 17.42 -3.84 -14.98
CA ALA A 149 18.13 -3.03 -14.01
C ALA A 149 19.34 -2.33 -14.63
N GLY A 150 19.41 -1.01 -14.42
CA GLY A 150 20.50 -0.17 -14.97
C GLY A 150 20.25 0.40 -16.36
N SER A 151 19.14 0.04 -17.03
CA SER A 151 18.76 0.72 -18.28
C SER A 151 18.29 2.17 -17.99
N LEU A 152 18.39 3.05 -19.00
CA LEU A 152 17.94 4.44 -18.87
C LEU A 152 16.43 4.52 -18.59
N LEU A 153 15.66 3.66 -19.22
CA LEU A 153 14.20 3.59 -19.13
C LEU A 153 13.70 2.57 -18.10
N ASP A 154 14.55 2.17 -17.14
CA ASP A 154 14.17 1.30 -16.06
C ASP A 154 13.03 1.91 -15.20
N PRO A 155 11.78 1.39 -15.27
CA PRO A 155 10.63 1.98 -14.57
C PRO A 155 10.73 1.81 -13.04
N PHE A 156 11.51 0.83 -12.57
CA PHE A 156 11.71 0.54 -11.15
C PHE A 156 13.02 1.11 -10.60
N LYS A 157 13.66 2.03 -11.31
CA LYS A 157 14.85 2.71 -10.83
C LYS A 157 14.58 3.43 -9.50
N LYS A 158 15.45 3.26 -8.52
CA LYS A 158 15.27 3.75 -7.14
C LYS A 158 14.96 5.25 -7.08
N GLU A 159 15.65 6.04 -7.89
CA GLU A 159 15.48 7.49 -7.94
C GLU A 159 14.09 7.86 -8.46
N ALA A 160 13.62 7.18 -9.51
CA ALA A 160 12.29 7.40 -10.09
C ALA A 160 11.19 7.00 -9.09
N ILE A 161 11.30 5.82 -8.47
CA ILE A 161 10.34 5.36 -7.45
C ILE A 161 10.31 6.31 -6.25
N ASN A 162 11.47 6.74 -5.73
CA ASN A 162 11.51 7.68 -4.62
C ASN A 162 10.91 9.06 -4.96
N ALA A 163 11.10 9.54 -6.19
CA ALA A 163 10.48 10.78 -6.66
C ALA A 163 8.95 10.64 -6.73
N GLN A 164 8.45 9.56 -7.32
CA GLN A 164 7.01 9.28 -7.39
C GLN A 164 6.39 9.15 -5.99
N ILE A 165 7.02 8.40 -5.09
CA ILE A 165 6.56 8.28 -3.69
C ILE A 165 6.51 9.66 -3.02
N LYS A 166 7.49 10.53 -3.26
CA LYS A 166 7.51 11.90 -2.71
C LYS A 166 6.34 12.74 -3.24
N TYR A 167 6.06 12.67 -4.56
CA TYR A 167 4.92 13.38 -5.15
C TYR A 167 3.59 12.89 -4.58
N ARG A 168 3.43 11.56 -4.44
CA ARG A 168 2.23 10.94 -3.83
C ARG A 168 2.07 11.36 -2.37
N PHE A 169 3.15 11.33 -1.59
CA PHE A 169 3.12 11.73 -0.18
C PHE A 169 2.68 13.19 0.01
N ASN A 170 3.06 14.06 -0.90
CA ASN A 170 2.70 15.48 -0.89
C ASN A 170 1.39 15.78 -1.63
N GLN A 171 0.67 14.76 -2.09
CA GLN A 171 -0.58 14.87 -2.86
C GLN A 171 -0.45 15.73 -4.14
N LEU A 172 0.74 15.71 -4.75
CA LEU A 172 1.01 16.40 -6.03
C LEU A 172 0.73 15.51 -7.24
N ASP A 173 0.49 14.22 -7.01
CA ASP A 173 0.20 13.20 -7.99
C ASP A 173 -0.68 12.10 -7.36
N TYR A 174 -1.44 11.36 -8.18
CA TYR A 174 -2.36 10.32 -7.72
C TYR A 174 -2.17 9.01 -8.50
N PRO A 175 -2.61 7.85 -7.94
CA PRO A 175 -2.53 6.56 -8.62
C PRO A 175 -3.12 6.61 -10.03
N ASN A 176 -2.34 6.25 -11.02
CA ASN A 176 -2.77 6.27 -12.41
C ASN A 176 -2.60 4.90 -13.07
N GLN A 177 -3.72 4.28 -13.39
CA GLN A 177 -3.73 2.97 -14.03
C GLN A 177 -3.35 3.02 -15.51
N MET A 178 -3.34 4.21 -16.13
CA MET A 178 -3.20 4.38 -17.59
C MET A 178 -4.15 3.45 -18.34
N GLY A 179 -3.65 2.62 -19.26
CA GLY A 179 -4.45 1.63 -19.99
C GLY A 179 -4.62 0.27 -19.29
N ALA A 180 -4.12 0.11 -18.04
CA ALA A 180 -4.24 -1.14 -17.31
C ALA A 180 -5.62 -1.24 -16.60
N SER A 181 -6.18 -2.46 -16.54
CA SER A 181 -7.48 -2.71 -15.94
C SER A 181 -7.38 -2.90 -14.41
N VAL A 182 -6.88 -1.90 -13.68
CA VAL A 182 -6.64 -1.94 -12.23
C VAL A 182 -7.36 -0.81 -11.47
N CYS A 183 -8.56 -0.45 -11.93
CA CYS A 183 -9.31 0.69 -11.37
C CYS A 183 -9.70 0.50 -9.89
N GLY A 184 -10.04 -0.73 -9.46
CA GLY A 184 -10.35 -1.01 -8.06
C GLY A 184 -9.16 -0.77 -7.14
N SER A 185 -7.98 -1.26 -7.50
CA SER A 185 -6.78 -1.01 -6.74
C SER A 185 -6.34 0.47 -6.80
N ALA A 186 -6.59 1.17 -7.94
CA ALA A 186 -6.35 2.61 -8.03
C ALA A 186 -7.24 3.38 -7.06
N ALA A 187 -8.53 3.06 -6.96
CA ALA A 187 -9.45 3.65 -5.99
C ALA A 187 -9.01 3.37 -4.54
N PHE A 188 -8.59 2.14 -4.24
CA PHE A 188 -8.09 1.77 -2.92
C PHE A 188 -6.83 2.58 -2.55
N PHE A 189 -5.80 2.59 -3.40
CA PHE A 189 -4.56 3.29 -3.12
C PHE A 189 -4.71 4.81 -3.13
N TYR A 190 -5.66 5.36 -3.89
CA TYR A 190 -6.03 6.75 -3.79
C TYR A 190 -6.58 7.10 -2.39
N CYS A 191 -7.55 6.35 -1.90
CA CYS A 191 -8.09 6.54 -0.55
C CYS A 191 -7.00 6.41 0.51
N LEU A 192 -6.14 5.39 0.40
CA LEU A 192 -5.01 5.19 1.32
C LEU A 192 -4.03 6.36 1.30
N GLN A 193 -3.70 6.89 0.10
CA GLN A 193 -2.82 8.04 -0.05
C GLN A 193 -3.38 9.29 0.63
N VAL A 194 -4.68 9.53 0.50
CA VAL A 194 -5.33 10.72 1.08
C VAL A 194 -5.47 10.58 2.60
N ASP A 195 -5.84 9.40 3.09
CA ASP A 195 -6.09 9.18 4.52
C ASP A 195 -4.81 8.93 5.31
N ARG A 196 -3.91 8.10 4.77
CA ARG A 196 -2.67 7.66 5.43
C ARG A 196 -1.51 7.62 4.43
N PRO A 197 -1.01 8.79 4.00
CA PRO A 197 0.12 8.89 3.06
C PRO A 197 1.41 8.24 3.61
N ASP A 198 1.56 8.16 4.92
CA ASP A 198 2.65 7.47 5.59
C ASP A 198 2.61 5.96 5.34
N ILE A 199 1.41 5.35 5.44
CA ILE A 199 1.20 3.91 5.16
C ILE A 199 1.38 3.62 3.67
N TYR A 200 0.82 4.47 2.79
CA TYR A 200 1.05 4.36 1.35
C TYR A 200 2.55 4.35 1.02
N ARG A 201 3.29 5.34 1.55
CA ARG A 201 4.74 5.45 1.36
C ARG A 201 5.49 4.22 1.85
N GLN A 202 5.09 3.70 3.02
CA GLN A 202 5.72 2.51 3.59
C GLN A 202 5.47 1.28 2.73
N ALA A 203 4.20 1.05 2.33
CA ALA A 203 3.82 -0.06 1.47
C ALA A 203 4.58 -0.04 0.13
N ALA A 204 4.68 1.13 -0.49
CA ALA A 204 5.44 1.30 -1.74
C ALA A 204 6.93 0.95 -1.58
N ARG A 205 7.55 1.36 -0.48
CA ARG A 205 8.96 1.03 -0.19
C ARG A 205 9.18 -0.46 0.08
N GLU A 206 8.27 -1.08 0.84
CA GLU A 206 8.33 -2.52 1.13
C GLU A 206 8.14 -3.33 -0.16
N LEU A 207 7.19 -2.98 -1.01
CA LEU A 207 7.00 -3.61 -2.32
C LEU A 207 8.26 -3.51 -3.17
N TRP A 208 8.85 -2.32 -3.28
CA TRP A 208 10.07 -2.13 -4.06
C TRP A 208 11.23 -2.97 -3.54
N SER A 209 11.42 -3.01 -2.20
CA SER A 209 12.57 -3.67 -1.59
C SER A 209 12.40 -5.18 -1.47
N TYR A 210 11.20 -5.65 -1.16
CA TYR A 210 10.95 -7.04 -0.76
C TYR A 210 9.96 -7.77 -1.66
N GLY A 211 9.29 -7.07 -2.58
CA GLY A 211 8.23 -7.62 -3.43
C GLY A 211 6.95 -7.96 -2.68
N LYS A 212 6.84 -7.50 -1.44
CA LYS A 212 5.64 -7.71 -0.61
C LYS A 212 5.49 -6.63 0.43
N THR A 213 4.24 -6.38 0.85
CA THR A 213 3.91 -5.48 1.96
C THR A 213 2.64 -5.94 2.66
N ARG A 214 2.33 -5.28 3.79
CA ARG A 214 1.11 -5.50 4.53
C ARG A 214 0.53 -4.17 5.00
N ILE A 215 -0.76 -3.98 4.71
CA ILE A 215 -1.52 -2.80 5.11
C ILE A 215 -2.62 -3.29 6.06
N GLY A 216 -2.48 -3.06 7.35
CA GLY A 216 -3.33 -3.70 8.34
C GLY A 216 -3.25 -5.23 8.23
N ARG A 217 -4.38 -5.88 7.90
CA ARG A 217 -4.47 -7.32 7.61
C ARG A 217 -4.42 -7.65 6.12
N LEU A 218 -4.40 -6.65 5.26
CA LEU A 218 -4.26 -6.84 3.81
C LEU A 218 -2.82 -7.17 3.47
N GLU A 219 -2.57 -8.37 2.99
CA GLU A 219 -1.27 -8.77 2.45
C GLU A 219 -1.23 -8.48 0.95
N VAL A 220 -0.16 -7.84 0.49
CA VAL A 220 0.13 -7.61 -0.92
C VAL A 220 1.46 -8.31 -1.21
N SER A 221 1.39 -9.44 -1.90
CA SER A 221 2.54 -10.30 -2.21
C SER A 221 2.45 -10.83 -3.64
N PRO A 222 2.67 -9.96 -4.63
CA PRO A 222 2.56 -10.33 -6.04
C PRO A 222 3.53 -11.45 -6.41
N GLY A 223 3.09 -12.30 -7.34
CA GLY A 223 3.85 -13.39 -7.90
C GLY A 223 5.07 -12.94 -8.68
N ILE A 224 5.87 -13.92 -9.13
CA ILE A 224 7.12 -13.64 -9.84
C ILE A 224 6.86 -12.94 -11.18
N ASP A 225 5.78 -13.30 -11.88
CA ASP A 225 5.47 -12.73 -13.18
C ASP A 225 5.04 -11.26 -13.08
N CYS A 226 4.22 -10.91 -12.08
CA CYS A 226 3.90 -9.52 -11.79
C CYS A 226 5.13 -8.70 -11.38
N ARG A 227 6.09 -9.32 -10.68
CA ARG A 227 7.35 -8.67 -10.31
C ARG A 227 8.33 -8.56 -11.48
N HIS A 228 8.18 -9.40 -12.50
CA HIS A 228 8.98 -9.34 -13.73
C HIS A 228 8.06 -9.10 -14.94
N PRO A 229 7.35 -7.96 -14.98
CA PRO A 229 6.36 -7.71 -16.01
C PRO A 229 6.98 -7.65 -17.40
N SER A 230 6.21 -8.10 -18.38
CA SER A 230 6.44 -7.86 -19.80
C SER A 230 5.56 -6.71 -20.29
N GLY A 231 5.93 -6.12 -21.42
CA GLY A 231 5.19 -5.05 -22.05
C GLY A 231 5.80 -3.67 -21.89
N LYS A 232 5.21 -2.69 -22.51
CA LYS A 232 5.79 -1.35 -22.66
C LYS A 232 5.36 -0.43 -21.54
N PHE A 233 6.29 -0.06 -20.67
CA PHE A 233 6.14 1.06 -19.73
C PHE A 233 6.18 2.42 -20.43
N TYR A 234 6.52 2.43 -21.71
CA TYR A 234 6.56 3.61 -22.57
C TYR A 234 5.88 3.28 -23.89
N TYR A 235 5.14 4.23 -24.44
CA TYR A 235 4.55 4.13 -25.77
C TYR A 235 5.62 4.27 -26.87
N ASP A 236 5.27 3.94 -28.09
CA ASP A 236 6.22 3.97 -29.24
C ASP A 236 6.73 5.38 -29.54
N ASP A 237 6.01 6.41 -29.13
CA ASP A 237 6.40 7.82 -29.23
C ASP A 237 7.28 8.28 -28.05
N GLY A 238 7.62 7.37 -27.12
CA GLY A 238 8.42 7.66 -25.93
C GLY A 238 7.62 8.27 -24.77
N THR A 239 6.30 8.46 -24.90
CA THR A 239 5.49 8.94 -23.78
C THR A 239 5.39 7.86 -22.70
N PRO A 240 5.42 8.24 -21.39
CA PRO A 240 5.27 7.31 -20.29
C PRO A 240 3.88 6.64 -20.29
N GLY A 241 3.87 5.32 -20.16
CA GLY A 241 2.69 4.54 -19.81
C GLY A 241 2.51 4.45 -18.29
N ILE A 242 2.11 3.27 -17.80
CA ILE A 242 1.97 3.06 -16.36
C ILE A 242 3.32 3.26 -15.66
N SER A 243 3.32 3.99 -14.55
CA SER A 243 4.56 4.20 -13.79
C SER A 243 5.00 2.93 -13.05
N GLY A 244 6.29 2.81 -12.76
CA GLY A 244 6.80 1.69 -11.96
C GLY A 244 6.15 1.62 -10.58
N LEU A 245 5.88 2.76 -9.94
CA LEU A 245 5.18 2.83 -8.67
C LEU A 245 3.74 2.33 -8.78
N ASP A 246 3.01 2.79 -9.80
CA ASP A 246 1.64 2.35 -10.01
C ASP A 246 1.57 0.85 -10.35
N TRP A 247 2.50 0.35 -11.17
CA TRP A 247 2.58 -1.08 -11.41
C TRP A 247 2.75 -1.87 -10.11
N MET A 248 3.75 -1.54 -9.30
CA MET A 248 4.03 -2.25 -8.04
C MET A 248 2.84 -2.24 -7.08
N THR A 249 2.14 -1.11 -6.97
CA THR A 249 1.02 -0.97 -6.04
C THR A 249 -0.26 -1.54 -6.63
N LEU A 250 -0.67 -1.07 -7.81
CA LEU A 250 -1.98 -1.38 -8.38
C LEU A 250 -2.05 -2.80 -8.93
N ALA A 251 -1.12 -3.16 -9.82
CA ALA A 251 -1.06 -4.50 -10.37
C ALA A 251 -0.65 -5.52 -9.29
N GLY A 252 0.28 -5.13 -8.41
CA GLY A 252 0.70 -5.98 -7.30
C GLY A 252 -0.43 -6.34 -6.34
N LEU A 253 -1.37 -5.45 -6.07
CA LEU A 253 -2.54 -5.77 -5.24
C LEU A 253 -3.49 -6.73 -5.95
N VAL A 254 -3.81 -6.47 -7.22
CA VAL A 254 -4.69 -7.33 -8.02
C VAL A 254 -4.12 -8.73 -8.15
N ASP A 255 -2.83 -8.85 -8.47
CA ASP A 255 -2.13 -10.13 -8.62
C ASP A 255 -2.10 -10.92 -7.30
N SER A 256 -1.92 -10.23 -6.18
CA SER A 256 -1.88 -10.86 -4.85
C SER A 256 -3.20 -11.49 -4.42
N ASP A 257 -4.33 -11.00 -4.94
CA ASP A 257 -5.67 -11.50 -4.63
C ASP A 257 -6.13 -12.58 -5.63
N ASN A 258 -5.57 -12.57 -6.85
CA ASN A 258 -5.90 -13.52 -7.90
C ASN A 258 -5.11 -14.84 -7.73
N THR A 259 -5.73 -15.83 -7.10
CA THR A 259 -5.16 -17.19 -6.96
C THR A 259 -5.19 -18.00 -8.26
N PHE A 260 -5.86 -17.53 -9.32
CA PHE A 260 -6.09 -18.30 -10.54
C PHE A 260 -5.62 -17.62 -11.84
N LEU A 261 -5.28 -16.34 -11.83
CA LEU A 261 -4.86 -15.61 -13.03
C LEU A 261 -3.65 -14.73 -12.69
N ASP A 262 -2.50 -15.05 -13.28
CA ASP A 262 -1.29 -14.24 -13.15
C ASP A 262 -1.45 -12.92 -13.90
N TYR A 263 -1.16 -11.81 -13.24
CA TYR A 263 -1.13 -10.48 -13.86
C TYR A 263 0.30 -10.18 -14.31
N ASP A 264 0.65 -10.65 -15.51
CA ASP A 264 2.03 -10.63 -16.03
C ASP A 264 2.28 -9.60 -17.13
N SER A 265 1.23 -8.99 -17.65
CA SER A 265 1.30 -8.07 -18.79
C SER A 265 0.44 -6.83 -18.61
N ILE A 266 1.00 -5.67 -19.02
CA ILE A 266 0.32 -4.37 -19.06
C ILE A 266 -0.95 -4.40 -19.92
N VAL A 267 -1.07 -5.36 -20.83
CA VAL A 267 -2.15 -5.46 -21.85
C VAL A 267 -3.19 -6.52 -21.53
N SER A 268 -3.21 -7.11 -20.33
CA SER A 268 -4.20 -8.17 -20.01
C SER A 268 -5.58 -7.57 -19.66
N PRO A 269 -6.58 -7.61 -20.54
CA PRO A 269 -7.88 -6.95 -20.30
C PRO A 269 -8.86 -7.77 -19.44
N VAL A 270 -8.58 -9.05 -19.20
CA VAL A 270 -9.57 -9.99 -18.63
C VAL A 270 -9.57 -10.05 -17.11
N ALA A 271 -8.46 -9.64 -16.46
CA ALA A 271 -8.29 -9.74 -15.01
C ALA A 271 -8.73 -8.47 -14.24
N GLY A 272 -9.26 -7.46 -14.90
CA GLY A 272 -9.13 -6.09 -14.41
C GLY A 272 -10.30 -5.47 -13.67
N VAL A 273 -11.51 -5.99 -13.73
CA VAL A 273 -12.63 -5.41 -12.97
C VAL A 273 -12.71 -6.07 -11.61
N THR A 274 -12.13 -5.42 -10.60
CA THR A 274 -12.25 -5.87 -9.21
C THR A 274 -13.73 -5.94 -8.80
N MET A 275 -14.18 -7.10 -8.38
CA MET A 275 -15.55 -7.27 -7.88
C MET A 275 -15.76 -6.46 -6.61
N TRP A 276 -17.00 -5.97 -6.39
CA TRP A 276 -17.33 -5.13 -5.22
C TRP A 276 -17.07 -5.82 -3.88
N GLY A 277 -17.23 -7.14 -3.81
CA GLY A 277 -16.91 -7.94 -2.61
C GLY A 277 -15.41 -7.91 -2.30
N THR A 278 -14.58 -8.18 -3.28
CA THR A 278 -13.13 -8.15 -3.19
C THR A 278 -12.61 -6.76 -2.82
N LEU A 279 -13.11 -5.72 -3.50
CA LEU A 279 -12.73 -4.35 -3.18
C LEU A 279 -13.11 -3.97 -1.75
N SER A 280 -14.32 -4.34 -1.31
CA SER A 280 -14.75 -4.15 0.08
C SER A 280 -13.80 -4.83 1.07
N GLU A 281 -13.42 -6.06 0.78
CA GLU A 281 -12.52 -6.85 1.63
C GLU A 281 -11.13 -6.21 1.74
N TRP A 282 -10.58 -5.64 0.66
CA TRP A 282 -9.31 -4.93 0.70
C TRP A 282 -9.36 -3.74 1.65
N PHE A 283 -10.42 -2.93 1.56
CA PHE A 283 -10.61 -1.80 2.47
C PHE A 283 -10.73 -2.26 3.92
N GLU A 284 -11.57 -3.26 4.20
CA GLU A 284 -11.80 -3.77 5.56
C GLU A 284 -10.52 -4.41 6.14
N LYS A 285 -9.77 -5.17 5.36
CA LYS A 285 -8.48 -5.75 5.78
C LYS A 285 -7.43 -4.66 6.04
N ALA A 286 -7.45 -3.57 5.28
CA ALA A 286 -6.56 -2.44 5.48
C ALA A 286 -6.90 -1.59 6.71
N GLY A 287 -8.07 -1.81 7.33
CA GLY A 287 -8.49 -1.13 8.56
C GLY A 287 -9.57 -0.08 8.37
N TYR A 288 -10.15 0.04 7.19
CA TYR A 288 -11.35 0.86 6.97
C TYR A 288 -12.59 0.19 7.57
N GLU A 289 -13.48 0.99 8.11
CA GLU A 289 -14.79 0.53 8.58
C GLU A 289 -15.83 0.72 7.46
N LYS A 290 -16.39 -0.39 6.97
CA LYS A 290 -17.47 -0.32 5.98
C LYS A 290 -18.76 0.16 6.63
N ILE A 291 -19.33 1.25 6.11
CA ILE A 291 -20.55 1.88 6.61
C ILE A 291 -21.77 1.47 5.78
N PHE A 292 -21.59 1.36 4.45
CA PHE A 292 -22.68 1.08 3.54
C PHE A 292 -22.19 0.44 2.24
N SER A 293 -23.04 -0.32 1.58
CA SER A 293 -22.78 -0.90 0.27
C SER A 293 -24.09 -1.13 -0.48
N ASN A 294 -24.16 -0.61 -1.71
CA ASN A 294 -25.20 -0.93 -2.69
C ASN A 294 -24.60 -1.18 -4.08
N ALA A 295 -23.30 -1.40 -4.17
CA ALA A 295 -22.65 -1.77 -5.42
C ALA A 295 -23.11 -3.15 -5.90
N GLY A 296 -23.43 -3.27 -7.18
CA GLY A 296 -23.93 -4.52 -7.75
C GLY A 296 -23.90 -4.55 -9.28
N PRO A 297 -24.40 -5.64 -9.87
CA PRO A 297 -24.38 -5.84 -11.33
C PRO A 297 -25.47 -5.05 -12.05
N VAL A 298 -26.43 -4.49 -11.32
CA VAL A 298 -27.54 -3.69 -11.88
C VAL A 298 -27.47 -2.25 -11.37
N GLN A 299 -28.07 -1.34 -12.12
CA GLN A 299 -28.11 0.08 -11.77
C GLN A 299 -28.77 0.27 -10.37
N ALA A 300 -28.16 1.10 -9.55
CA ALA A 300 -28.65 1.36 -8.20
C ALA A 300 -29.91 2.25 -8.14
N GLY A 301 -30.24 2.91 -9.24
CA GLY A 301 -31.39 3.79 -9.36
C GLY A 301 -31.31 5.06 -8.50
N MET A 302 -32.40 5.84 -8.50
CA MET A 302 -32.45 7.12 -7.80
C MET A 302 -32.32 6.97 -6.28
N GLN A 303 -32.95 5.96 -5.69
CA GLN A 303 -32.89 5.74 -4.24
C GLN A 303 -31.47 5.42 -3.79
N GLY A 304 -30.79 4.51 -4.49
CA GLY A 304 -29.41 4.14 -4.20
C GLY A 304 -28.44 5.30 -4.40
N PHE A 305 -28.67 6.16 -5.39
CA PHE A 305 -27.93 7.37 -5.62
C PHE A 305 -28.09 8.38 -4.47
N ILE A 306 -29.32 8.68 -4.05
CA ILE A 306 -29.62 9.62 -2.95
C ILE A 306 -28.96 9.13 -1.65
N GLU A 307 -29.08 7.85 -1.36
CA GLU A 307 -28.49 7.26 -0.17
C GLU A 307 -26.96 7.39 -0.19
N LEU A 308 -26.29 7.03 -1.29
CA LEU A 308 -24.85 7.18 -1.43
C LEU A 308 -24.41 8.64 -1.30
N ASN A 309 -25.11 9.56 -1.98
CA ASN A 309 -24.82 11.00 -1.93
C ASN A 309 -24.97 11.60 -0.52
N SER A 310 -25.84 11.01 0.33
CA SER A 310 -26.01 11.44 1.71
C SER A 310 -24.76 11.25 2.58
N TYR A 311 -23.84 10.39 2.19
CA TYR A 311 -22.57 10.15 2.88
C TYR A 311 -21.46 11.11 2.44
N ALA A 312 -21.61 11.77 1.29
CA ALA A 312 -20.56 12.63 0.73
C ALA A 312 -20.21 13.82 1.64
N SER A 313 -21.20 14.38 2.35
CA SER A 313 -21.00 15.48 3.29
C SER A 313 -20.42 15.07 4.65
N LYS A 314 -20.29 13.76 4.91
CA LYS A 314 -19.89 13.23 6.23
C LYS A 314 -18.39 12.91 6.32
N GLY A 315 -17.62 13.22 5.27
CA GLY A 315 -16.17 12.93 5.22
C GLY A 315 -15.83 11.45 5.08
N TYR A 316 -16.78 10.62 4.64
CA TYR A 316 -16.55 9.21 4.32
C TYR A 316 -15.94 9.06 2.93
N ARG A 317 -15.23 7.94 2.69
CA ARG A 317 -14.76 7.55 1.37
C ARG A 317 -15.88 6.86 0.62
N ILE A 318 -16.26 7.40 -0.52
CA ILE A 318 -17.30 6.83 -1.39
C ILE A 318 -16.61 6.32 -2.65
N VAL A 319 -16.62 5.01 -2.81
CA VAL A 319 -16.04 4.31 -3.97
C VAL A 319 -17.18 3.79 -4.81
N ALA A 320 -17.43 4.43 -5.94
CA ALA A 320 -18.60 4.15 -6.78
C ALA A 320 -18.25 3.32 -8.01
N LEU A 321 -19.13 2.40 -8.34
CA LEU A 321 -19.07 1.56 -9.54
C LEU A 321 -19.91 2.17 -10.65
N ILE A 322 -19.29 2.44 -11.76
CA ILE A 322 -19.93 3.07 -12.92
C ILE A 322 -19.62 2.32 -14.22
N SER A 323 -20.37 2.64 -15.28
CA SER A 323 -19.86 2.45 -16.62
C SER A 323 -18.88 3.58 -16.96
N ASP A 324 -17.71 3.25 -17.47
CA ASP A 324 -16.70 4.23 -17.91
C ASP A 324 -17.24 5.22 -18.94
N GLY A 325 -18.27 4.83 -19.72
CA GLY A 325 -18.99 5.70 -20.64
C GLY A 325 -19.63 6.94 -19.99
N LEU A 326 -19.67 7.04 -18.65
CA LEU A 326 -20.08 8.23 -17.91
C LEU A 326 -19.00 9.33 -17.93
N LEU A 327 -17.74 8.98 -18.14
CA LEU A 327 -16.59 9.88 -17.97
C LEU A 327 -16.14 10.51 -19.28
N LYS A 328 -15.60 11.74 -19.22
CA LYS A 328 -14.87 12.40 -20.31
C LYS A 328 -13.71 11.50 -20.75
N GLY A 329 -13.44 11.49 -22.07
CA GLY A 329 -12.35 10.68 -22.62
C GLY A 329 -12.67 9.21 -22.83
N SER A 330 -13.87 8.72 -22.46
CA SER A 330 -14.35 7.39 -22.84
C SER A 330 -15.33 7.46 -24.00
N ASP A 331 -15.12 6.64 -25.03
CA ASP A 331 -16.04 6.46 -26.17
C ASP A 331 -17.02 5.29 -25.94
N SER A 332 -17.00 4.67 -24.77
CA SER A 332 -17.87 3.53 -24.46
C SER A 332 -19.35 3.94 -24.46
N ILE A 333 -20.14 3.20 -25.22
CA ILE A 333 -21.60 3.30 -25.25
C ILE A 333 -22.28 2.27 -24.34
N LEU A 334 -21.50 1.31 -23.81
CA LEU A 334 -22.02 0.22 -22.99
C LEU A 334 -22.47 0.76 -21.63
N THR A 335 -23.54 0.18 -21.12
CA THR A 335 -24.09 0.50 -19.77
C THR A 335 -23.92 -0.70 -18.84
N ILE A 336 -22.67 -1.16 -18.74
CA ILE A 336 -22.25 -2.24 -17.82
C ILE A 336 -21.31 -1.70 -16.77
N PRO A 337 -21.24 -2.31 -15.58
CA PRO A 337 -20.26 -1.91 -14.57
C PRO A 337 -18.85 -2.22 -15.07
N SER A 338 -18.04 -1.19 -15.30
CA SER A 338 -16.70 -1.33 -15.89
C SER A 338 -15.61 -0.52 -15.21
N HIS A 339 -15.97 0.43 -14.31
CA HIS A 339 -14.97 1.32 -13.73
C HIS A 339 -15.30 1.74 -12.30
N TRP A 340 -14.26 1.79 -11.46
CA TRP A 340 -14.31 2.31 -10.09
C TRP A 340 -13.78 3.74 -10.03
N ILE A 341 -14.54 4.61 -9.37
CA ILE A 341 -14.18 6.01 -9.10
C ILE A 341 -14.31 6.30 -7.61
N VAL A 342 -13.64 7.36 -7.13
CA VAL A 342 -13.85 7.85 -5.76
C VAL A 342 -14.48 9.24 -5.81
N TRP A 343 -15.55 9.44 -5.07
CA TRP A 343 -16.20 10.75 -4.97
C TRP A 343 -15.44 11.67 -4.02
N GLU A 344 -15.21 12.89 -4.47
CA GLU A 344 -14.55 13.95 -3.71
C GLU A 344 -15.52 15.11 -3.37
N GLY A 345 -16.73 14.74 -3.03
CA GLY A 345 -17.80 15.65 -2.64
C GLY A 345 -19.18 15.16 -3.07
N CYS A 346 -20.18 15.99 -2.83
CA CYS A 346 -21.55 15.70 -3.26
C CYS A 346 -21.68 15.82 -4.77
N VAL A 347 -22.57 15.03 -5.33
CA VAL A 347 -23.06 15.24 -6.69
C VAL A 347 -23.99 16.45 -6.72
N HIS A 348 -23.80 17.35 -7.67
CA HIS A 348 -24.60 18.54 -7.86
C HIS A 348 -25.27 18.54 -9.24
N GLU A 349 -26.43 19.18 -9.31
CA GLU A 349 -27.10 19.52 -10.57
C GLU A 349 -26.92 21.03 -10.80
N ASP A 350 -26.41 21.40 -11.99
CA ASP A 350 -26.25 22.81 -12.38
C ASP A 350 -27.59 23.43 -12.84
N SER A 351 -27.58 24.73 -13.19
CA SER A 351 -28.75 25.46 -13.66
C SER A 351 -29.33 24.88 -14.98
N ASN A 352 -28.57 24.14 -15.72
CA ASN A 352 -28.95 23.47 -16.96
C ASN A 352 -29.38 22.01 -16.75
N ARG A 353 -29.54 21.60 -15.49
CA ARG A 353 -29.79 20.21 -15.06
C ARG A 353 -28.72 19.20 -15.43
N ASN A 354 -27.48 19.67 -15.61
CA ASN A 354 -26.36 18.78 -15.82
C ASN A 354 -25.78 18.35 -14.48
N ILE A 355 -25.42 17.08 -14.40
CA ILE A 355 -24.75 16.49 -13.24
C ILE A 355 -23.27 16.84 -13.25
N THR A 356 -22.81 17.34 -12.13
CA THR A 356 -21.40 17.60 -11.86
C THR A 356 -20.95 16.87 -10.60
N LEU A 357 -19.76 16.29 -10.65
CA LEU A 357 -19.15 15.58 -9.54
C LEU A 357 -17.64 15.71 -9.63
N ARG A 358 -17.05 16.26 -8.57
CA ARG A 358 -15.61 16.15 -8.39
C ARG A 358 -15.27 14.73 -7.95
N LEU A 359 -14.44 14.04 -8.71
CA LEU A 359 -14.12 12.64 -8.48
C LEU A 359 -12.66 12.33 -8.82
N PHE A 360 -12.13 11.29 -8.21
CA PHE A 360 -10.87 10.67 -8.61
C PHE A 360 -11.13 9.60 -9.67
N SER A 361 -10.41 9.69 -10.76
CA SER A 361 -10.27 8.66 -11.80
C SER A 361 -9.01 8.93 -12.62
N TRP A 362 -8.39 7.89 -13.20
CA TRP A 362 -7.25 7.98 -14.12
C TRP A 362 -6.14 8.95 -13.69
N GLY A 363 -5.80 8.93 -12.41
CA GLY A 363 -4.71 9.74 -11.86
C GLY A 363 -5.02 11.23 -11.64
N THR A 364 -6.27 11.66 -11.79
CA THR A 364 -6.70 13.04 -11.59
C THR A 364 -7.90 13.14 -10.65
N VAL A 365 -8.05 14.32 -10.04
CA VAL A 365 -9.18 14.68 -9.18
C VAL A 365 -9.83 15.93 -9.73
N ASP A 366 -10.92 15.77 -10.47
CA ASP A 366 -11.64 16.87 -11.11
C ASP A 366 -13.09 16.46 -11.43
N ASN A 367 -13.86 17.38 -12.03
CA ASN A 367 -15.14 17.03 -12.64
C ASN A 367 -14.91 16.35 -13.99
N GLN A 368 -14.94 15.02 -13.97
CA GLN A 368 -14.70 14.17 -15.14
C GLN A 368 -15.98 13.63 -15.76
N ILE A 369 -17.17 14.03 -15.25
CA ILE A 369 -18.46 13.65 -15.85
C ILE A 369 -18.57 14.29 -17.25
N LYS A 370 -19.06 13.52 -18.25
CA LYS A 370 -19.32 14.03 -19.60
C LYS A 370 -20.20 15.28 -19.56
N GLU A 371 -19.93 16.21 -20.45
CA GLU A 371 -20.76 17.38 -20.62
C GLU A 371 -22.20 17.01 -21.01
N ASN A 372 -23.14 17.84 -20.60
CA ASN A 372 -24.57 17.64 -20.84
C ASN A 372 -25.14 16.30 -20.30
N THR A 373 -24.53 15.78 -19.23
CA THR A 373 -25.04 14.58 -18.54
C THR A 373 -26.19 14.99 -17.62
N ASP A 374 -27.42 14.60 -17.96
CA ASP A 374 -28.57 14.70 -17.07
C ASP A 374 -28.60 13.54 -16.05
N ILE A 375 -29.52 13.62 -15.09
CA ILE A 375 -29.68 12.61 -14.05
C ILE A 375 -30.04 11.23 -14.63
N SER A 376 -30.79 11.18 -15.72
CA SER A 376 -31.18 9.91 -16.36
C SER A 376 -29.99 9.21 -16.98
N PHE A 377 -29.15 9.96 -17.72
CA PHE A 377 -27.91 9.44 -18.29
C PHE A 377 -26.94 8.97 -17.21
N PHE A 378 -26.84 9.73 -16.11
CA PHE A 378 -26.02 9.35 -14.96
C PHE A 378 -26.51 8.03 -14.34
N LEU A 379 -27.80 7.94 -13.97
CA LEU A 379 -28.37 6.76 -13.33
C LEU A 379 -28.28 5.49 -14.17
N ASN A 380 -28.39 5.60 -15.48
CA ASN A 380 -28.21 4.47 -16.41
C ASN A 380 -26.78 3.90 -16.43
N ARG A 381 -25.81 4.65 -15.88
CA ARG A 381 -24.39 4.28 -15.81
C ARG A 381 -23.85 4.16 -14.39
N PHE A 382 -24.74 4.23 -13.40
CA PHE A 382 -24.39 4.18 -11.98
C PHE A 382 -24.85 2.86 -11.36
N PHE A 383 -23.90 2.09 -10.84
CA PHE A 383 -24.09 0.74 -10.30
C PHE A 383 -23.94 0.68 -8.77
N GLY A 384 -24.08 1.83 -8.10
CA GLY A 384 -23.94 1.93 -6.65
C GLY A 384 -22.50 2.16 -6.20
N GLY A 385 -22.25 1.90 -4.94
CA GLY A 385 -20.93 2.12 -4.36
C GLY A 385 -20.76 1.53 -2.97
N LEU A 386 -19.56 1.70 -2.48
CA LEU A 386 -19.09 1.30 -1.17
C LEU A 386 -18.75 2.56 -0.37
N VAL A 387 -19.13 2.60 0.90
CA VAL A 387 -18.86 3.73 1.80
C VAL A 387 -18.02 3.25 2.97
N PHE A 388 -16.90 3.93 3.18
CA PHE A 388 -15.96 3.60 4.24
C PHE A 388 -15.67 4.81 5.12
N LYS A 389 -15.49 4.55 6.40
CA LYS A 389 -14.91 5.52 7.32
C LYS A 389 -13.39 5.51 7.16
N PRO A 390 -12.75 6.70 7.03
CA PRO A 390 -11.30 6.77 6.90
C PRO A 390 -10.55 6.11 8.04
N ILE A 391 -9.38 5.55 7.75
CA ILE A 391 -8.44 5.06 8.76
C ILE A 391 -7.93 6.26 9.58
N LYS A 392 -7.91 6.11 10.89
CA LYS A 392 -7.39 7.13 11.81
C LYS A 392 -5.90 6.97 12.07
#